data_de3beb15a8c96adc5f10a40ad24b9ca9
#
_entry.id   de3beb15a8c96adc5f10a40ad24b9ca9
#
_cell.length_a   1.000
_cell.length_b   1.000
_cell.length_c   1.000
_cell.angle_alpha   90.00
_cell.angle_beta   90.00
_cell.angle_gamma   90.00
#
_symmetry.space_group_name_H-M   'P 1'
#
loop_
_entity.id
_entity.type
_entity.pdbx_description
1 polymer ?
#
loop_
_entity_poly.entity_id
_entity_poly.type
_entity_poly.pdbx_seq_one_letter_code
_entity_poly.pdbx_strand_id
1 'polypeptide(L)'
;MKNLIRVFKNKLPQVFIIFALLILEAYCDLSLPSYTASIVDIGIQNADLNYITNIGTLMLIMVAISVFATIGVSYFSSRVSSGYAKDLRKVIYTKVLKFSNHELNRISRSSLITRSTNDVNQVQNVLGFLFTTLFFAPILGVGSIVKAFELGGNLSWIIFITFIAVLILLIIIVVRVLPYFKITQEIIDKMNRTAREILLGIPVIKAFIRQDFEQEKFGHVNEEFRDVNLYVFRNLFVLMPAMTLILNLMIVLILYFGAYDAIAGNILTGDIIAFIQYSTQIVFSFIMIGGFIVMLPRFLVSARRIAEVLNMELSIADGEITSISDNPIIEFKNVSYSYPGSEKETLKDINFKLVPGKTTAIIGGTGSGKSTILNLIPRLQDVSGGEILVDGVNIKEFNLKVLRDKISFTPQKAILFQGTVKSNMQIGKNDATDDEIENALSLAQADFIEDIEHEVTQGGSNFSGGQKQRLSIARAIINSHDFYLFDDCFSALDMNTEAIVKSNLDNIAQNSSILFVSQRISTIKDADEIIVLDNGEIIDKGLHEDLIDRCEIYSEIASSQMEDSSCHL
;
A
#
# COMPACT_ATOMS: atom_id res chain seq x y z
N MET A 1 -0.96 -11.10 -11.73
CA MET A 1 -2.36 -11.49 -12.04
C MET A 1 -2.76 -12.83 -11.42
N LYS A 2 -2.02 -13.94 -11.59
CA LYS A 2 -2.37 -15.26 -10.97
C LYS A 2 -2.62 -15.18 -9.46
N ASN A 3 -1.81 -14.45 -8.71
CA ASN A 3 -1.95 -14.30 -7.26
C ASN A 3 -3.20 -13.52 -6.84
N LEU A 4 -3.64 -12.53 -7.63
CA LEU A 4 -4.89 -11.81 -7.41
C LEU A 4 -6.10 -12.73 -7.59
N ILE A 5 -6.09 -13.60 -8.62
CA ILE A 5 -7.15 -14.58 -8.88
C ILE A 5 -7.20 -15.65 -7.77
N ARG A 6 -6.05 -16.05 -7.24
CA ARG A 6 -5.99 -17.06 -6.17
C ARG A 6 -6.71 -16.61 -4.88
N VAL A 7 -6.59 -15.33 -4.54
CA VAL A 7 -7.29 -14.74 -3.39
C VAL A 7 -8.82 -14.78 -3.59
N PHE A 8 -9.27 -14.72 -4.85
CA PHE A 8 -10.68 -14.72 -5.20
C PHE A 8 -11.36 -16.11 -5.09
N LYS A 9 -10.60 -17.20 -5.16
CA LYS A 9 -11.12 -18.57 -5.25
C LYS A 9 -12.10 -18.94 -4.13
N ASN A 10 -11.87 -18.45 -2.92
CA ASN A 10 -12.72 -18.75 -1.76
C ASN A 10 -14.07 -18.00 -1.76
N LYS A 11 -14.29 -17.08 -2.70
CA LYS A 11 -15.53 -16.29 -2.81
C LYS A 11 -16.48 -16.79 -3.91
N LEU A 12 -16.08 -17.82 -4.68
CA LEU A 12 -16.85 -18.37 -5.79
C LEU A 12 -18.31 -18.73 -5.44
N PRO A 13 -18.63 -19.37 -4.31
CA PRO A 13 -20.03 -19.69 -3.98
C PRO A 13 -20.91 -18.44 -3.87
N GLN A 14 -20.39 -17.36 -3.28
CA GLN A 14 -21.11 -16.10 -3.15
C GLN A 14 -21.32 -15.42 -4.52
N VAL A 15 -20.37 -15.57 -5.44
CA VAL A 15 -20.50 -15.06 -6.81
C VAL A 15 -21.61 -15.79 -7.57
N PHE A 16 -21.75 -17.10 -7.39
CA PHE A 16 -22.87 -17.85 -7.96
C PHE A 16 -24.23 -17.36 -7.45
N ILE A 17 -24.33 -17.04 -6.15
CA ILE A 17 -25.56 -16.47 -5.57
C ILE A 17 -25.85 -15.11 -6.21
N ILE A 18 -24.84 -14.25 -6.40
CA ILE A 18 -24.99 -12.94 -7.06
C ILE A 18 -25.55 -13.14 -8.48
N PHE A 19 -24.98 -14.06 -9.27
CA PHE A 19 -25.46 -14.32 -10.63
C PHE A 19 -26.90 -14.84 -10.66
N ALA A 20 -27.26 -15.73 -9.75
CA ALA A 20 -28.63 -16.25 -9.66
C ALA A 20 -29.64 -15.11 -9.33
N LEU A 21 -29.27 -14.22 -8.39
CA LEU A 21 -30.09 -13.08 -8.03
C LEU A 21 -30.20 -12.05 -9.17
N LEU A 22 -29.10 -11.80 -9.93
CA LEU A 22 -29.10 -10.90 -11.09
C LEU A 22 -30.01 -11.43 -12.21
N ILE A 23 -30.02 -12.74 -12.44
CA ILE A 23 -30.91 -13.37 -13.42
C ILE A 23 -32.35 -13.24 -12.95
N LEU A 24 -32.63 -13.45 -11.67
CA LEU A 24 -33.98 -13.29 -11.09
C LEU A 24 -34.46 -11.85 -11.19
N GLU A 25 -33.62 -10.87 -10.84
CA GLU A 25 -33.89 -9.43 -10.98
C GLU A 25 -34.21 -9.07 -12.43
N ALA A 26 -33.34 -9.46 -13.37
CA ALA A 26 -33.54 -9.20 -14.78
C ALA A 26 -34.82 -9.87 -15.33
N TYR A 27 -35.14 -11.08 -14.89
CA TYR A 27 -36.38 -11.75 -15.28
C TYR A 27 -37.61 -10.97 -14.81
N CYS A 28 -37.63 -10.49 -13.57
CA CYS A 28 -38.71 -9.67 -13.05
C CYS A 28 -38.84 -8.36 -13.85
N ASP A 29 -37.73 -7.66 -14.07
CA ASP A 29 -37.72 -6.37 -14.79
C ASP A 29 -38.13 -6.52 -16.27
N LEU A 30 -37.76 -7.62 -16.92
CA LEU A 30 -38.15 -7.95 -18.28
C LEU A 30 -39.64 -8.39 -18.42
N SER A 31 -40.26 -8.84 -17.33
CA SER A 31 -41.67 -9.26 -17.35
C SER A 31 -42.64 -8.08 -17.23
N LEU A 32 -42.23 -6.98 -16.60
CA LEU A 32 -43.08 -5.82 -16.33
C LEU A 32 -43.66 -5.15 -17.60
N PRO A 33 -42.85 -4.92 -18.69
CA PRO A 33 -43.41 -4.35 -19.91
C PRO A 33 -44.48 -5.22 -20.57
N SER A 34 -44.29 -6.58 -20.56
CA SER A 34 -45.31 -7.50 -21.10
C SER A 34 -46.59 -7.47 -20.32
N TYR A 35 -46.54 -7.39 -18.99
CA TYR A 35 -47.76 -7.23 -18.16
C TYR A 35 -48.45 -5.90 -18.39
N THR A 36 -47.65 -4.82 -18.61
CA THR A 36 -48.22 -3.51 -18.98
C THR A 36 -49.00 -3.57 -20.29
N ALA A 37 -48.42 -4.26 -21.31
CA ALA A 37 -49.11 -4.50 -22.57
C ALA A 37 -50.43 -5.27 -22.36
N SER A 38 -50.40 -6.33 -21.58
CA SER A 38 -51.59 -7.17 -21.29
C SER A 38 -52.69 -6.39 -20.57
N ILE A 39 -52.36 -5.47 -19.66
CA ILE A 39 -53.33 -4.60 -19.00
C ILE A 39 -54.02 -3.70 -20.02
N VAL A 40 -53.23 -3.11 -20.97
CA VAL A 40 -53.76 -2.20 -21.98
C VAL A 40 -54.62 -2.95 -23.01
N ASP A 41 -54.11 -4.05 -23.55
CA ASP A 41 -54.73 -4.73 -24.70
C ASP A 41 -55.92 -5.63 -24.30
N ILE A 42 -55.90 -6.21 -23.09
CA ILE A 42 -56.96 -7.09 -22.64
C ILE A 42 -57.82 -6.39 -21.58
N GLY A 43 -57.17 -5.82 -20.57
CA GLY A 43 -57.87 -5.26 -19.44
C GLY A 43 -58.69 -4.00 -19.79
N ILE A 44 -58.05 -3.01 -20.41
CA ILE A 44 -58.69 -1.73 -20.74
C ILE A 44 -59.62 -1.91 -21.93
N GLN A 45 -59.20 -2.59 -23.00
CA GLN A 45 -60.06 -2.77 -24.18
C GLN A 45 -61.35 -3.52 -23.88
N ASN A 46 -61.32 -4.51 -22.98
CA ASN A 46 -62.47 -5.27 -22.58
C ASN A 46 -63.20 -4.72 -21.34
N ALA A 47 -62.70 -3.58 -20.77
CA ALA A 47 -63.21 -3.01 -19.53
C ALA A 47 -63.27 -4.00 -18.36
N ASP A 48 -62.32 -4.97 -18.32
CA ASP A 48 -62.25 -6.03 -17.29
C ASP A 48 -61.39 -5.55 -16.11
N LEU A 49 -62.05 -5.01 -15.09
CA LEU A 49 -61.40 -4.54 -13.86
C LEU A 49 -60.77 -5.72 -13.06
N ASN A 50 -61.34 -6.92 -13.13
CA ASN A 50 -60.79 -8.07 -12.41
C ASN A 50 -59.45 -8.48 -13.03
N TYR A 51 -59.38 -8.50 -14.36
CA TYR A 51 -58.11 -8.79 -15.06
C TYR A 51 -57.05 -7.75 -14.72
N ILE A 52 -57.38 -6.42 -14.76
CA ILE A 52 -56.44 -5.35 -14.41
C ILE A 52 -55.93 -5.48 -12.99
N THR A 53 -56.80 -5.77 -12.01
CA THR A 53 -56.41 -5.94 -10.59
C THR A 53 -55.52 -7.16 -10.39
N ASN A 54 -55.81 -8.27 -11.07
CA ASN A 54 -55.03 -9.52 -10.96
C ASN A 54 -53.60 -9.33 -11.54
N ILE A 55 -53.48 -8.77 -12.76
CA ILE A 55 -52.20 -8.51 -13.38
C ILE A 55 -51.44 -7.41 -12.61
N GLY A 56 -52.10 -6.36 -12.15
CA GLY A 56 -51.52 -5.34 -11.31
C GLY A 56 -50.95 -5.88 -9.99
N THR A 57 -51.68 -6.83 -9.37
CA THR A 57 -51.16 -7.51 -8.17
C THR A 57 -49.93 -8.36 -8.49
N LEU A 58 -49.93 -9.08 -9.64
CA LEU A 58 -48.77 -9.84 -10.10
C LEU A 58 -47.57 -8.93 -10.36
N MET A 59 -47.76 -7.77 -10.98
CA MET A 59 -46.72 -6.75 -11.19
C MET A 59 -46.15 -6.28 -9.85
N LEU A 60 -46.98 -6.01 -8.84
CA LEU A 60 -46.48 -5.64 -7.50
C LEU A 60 -45.65 -6.73 -6.86
N ILE A 61 -46.05 -8.00 -7.02
CA ILE A 61 -45.25 -9.13 -6.54
C ILE A 61 -43.90 -9.21 -7.27
N MET A 62 -43.88 -9.06 -8.60
CA MET A 62 -42.66 -9.07 -9.39
C MET A 62 -41.71 -7.92 -8.98
N VAL A 63 -42.23 -6.71 -8.77
CA VAL A 63 -41.46 -5.57 -8.27
C VAL A 63 -40.89 -5.87 -6.88
N ALA A 64 -41.68 -6.44 -5.98
CA ALA A 64 -41.20 -6.82 -4.65
C ALA A 64 -40.05 -7.85 -4.74
N ILE A 65 -40.19 -8.87 -5.59
CA ILE A 65 -39.14 -9.89 -5.81
C ILE A 65 -37.87 -9.23 -6.38
N SER A 66 -38.01 -8.32 -7.37
CA SER A 66 -36.88 -7.58 -7.96
C SER A 66 -36.16 -6.76 -6.89
N VAL A 67 -36.88 -6.03 -6.04
CA VAL A 67 -36.29 -5.25 -4.93
C VAL A 67 -35.53 -6.15 -3.94
N PHE A 68 -36.11 -7.28 -3.55
CA PHE A 68 -35.40 -8.23 -2.67
C PHE A 68 -34.17 -8.84 -3.35
N ALA A 69 -34.23 -9.13 -4.65
CA ALA A 69 -33.11 -9.61 -5.44
C ALA A 69 -31.98 -8.54 -5.48
N THR A 70 -32.31 -7.29 -5.78
CA THR A 70 -31.36 -6.15 -5.80
C THR A 70 -30.69 -5.95 -4.44
N ILE A 71 -31.46 -6.00 -3.32
CA ILE A 71 -30.90 -5.96 -1.97
C ILE A 71 -29.93 -7.12 -1.73
N GLY A 72 -30.33 -8.32 -2.15
CA GLY A 72 -29.48 -9.52 -2.08
C GLY A 72 -28.18 -9.37 -2.87
N VAL A 73 -28.27 -8.92 -4.13
CA VAL A 73 -27.10 -8.64 -4.97
C VAL A 73 -26.18 -7.62 -4.29
N SER A 74 -26.72 -6.52 -3.80
CA SER A 74 -25.95 -5.47 -3.12
C SER A 74 -25.26 -5.98 -1.86
N TYR A 75 -25.95 -6.77 -1.05
CA TYR A 75 -25.42 -7.38 0.16
C TYR A 75 -24.26 -8.36 -0.14
N PHE A 76 -24.47 -9.32 -1.04
CA PHE A 76 -23.43 -10.29 -1.39
C PHE A 76 -22.27 -9.67 -2.14
N SER A 77 -22.52 -8.72 -3.05
CA SER A 77 -21.49 -7.96 -3.75
C SER A 77 -20.59 -7.18 -2.79
N SER A 78 -21.19 -6.46 -1.83
CA SER A 78 -20.45 -5.73 -0.80
C SER A 78 -19.61 -6.68 0.07
N ARG A 79 -20.17 -7.83 0.46
CA ARG A 79 -19.47 -8.85 1.26
C ARG A 79 -18.31 -9.50 0.50
N VAL A 80 -18.48 -9.77 -0.79
CA VAL A 80 -17.42 -10.33 -1.65
C VAL A 80 -16.31 -9.31 -1.88
N SER A 81 -16.65 -8.09 -2.29
CA SER A 81 -15.66 -7.06 -2.61
C SER A 81 -14.87 -6.61 -1.38
N SER A 82 -15.55 -6.37 -0.24
CA SER A 82 -14.88 -6.00 1.01
C SER A 82 -14.06 -7.16 1.60
N GLY A 83 -14.60 -8.39 1.53
CA GLY A 83 -13.87 -9.58 1.95
C GLY A 83 -12.62 -9.85 1.10
N TYR A 84 -12.71 -9.63 -0.22
CA TYR A 84 -11.55 -9.71 -1.10
C TYR A 84 -10.49 -8.64 -0.77
N ALA A 85 -10.92 -7.40 -0.53
CA ALA A 85 -10.02 -6.31 -0.15
C ALA A 85 -9.30 -6.59 1.18
N LYS A 86 -10.02 -7.14 2.19
CA LYS A 86 -9.42 -7.60 3.45
C LYS A 86 -8.34 -8.64 3.21
N ASP A 87 -8.65 -9.68 2.44
CA ASP A 87 -7.73 -10.78 2.16
C ASP A 87 -6.51 -10.28 1.35
N LEU A 88 -6.73 -9.37 0.41
CA LEU A 88 -5.67 -8.76 -0.40
C LEU A 88 -4.71 -7.92 0.45
N ARG A 89 -5.24 -7.07 1.36
CA ARG A 89 -4.41 -6.32 2.32
C ARG A 89 -3.58 -7.26 3.19
N LYS A 90 -4.18 -8.34 3.69
CA LYS A 90 -3.45 -9.34 4.49
C LYS A 90 -2.28 -9.94 3.70
N VAL A 91 -2.49 -10.35 2.45
CA VAL A 91 -1.45 -10.94 1.60
C VAL A 91 -0.35 -9.93 1.29
N ILE A 92 -0.70 -8.68 0.95
CA ILE A 92 0.27 -7.60 0.72
C ILE A 92 1.11 -7.38 1.98
N TYR A 93 0.47 -7.21 3.13
CA TYR A 93 1.16 -6.93 4.40
C TYR A 93 2.10 -8.06 4.80
N THR A 94 1.63 -9.33 4.71
CA THR A 94 2.47 -10.50 4.98
C THR A 94 3.67 -10.57 4.04
N LYS A 95 3.51 -10.16 2.78
CA LYS A 95 4.63 -10.13 1.82
C LYS A 95 5.61 -9.01 2.14
N VAL A 96 5.12 -7.81 2.47
CA VAL A 96 5.95 -6.63 2.81
C VAL A 96 6.77 -6.86 4.08
N LEU A 97 6.22 -7.57 5.07
CA LEU A 97 6.98 -7.93 6.28
C LEU A 97 8.19 -8.88 6.01
N LYS A 98 8.21 -9.52 4.86
CA LYS A 98 9.34 -10.37 4.42
C LYS A 98 10.35 -9.62 3.54
N PHE A 99 10.10 -8.36 3.21
CA PHE A 99 11.01 -7.55 2.39
C PHE A 99 12.29 -7.22 3.15
N SER A 100 13.39 -7.27 2.44
CA SER A 100 14.68 -6.72 2.86
C SER A 100 14.75 -5.22 2.57
N ASN A 101 15.84 -4.58 2.97
CA ASN A 101 16.11 -3.20 2.59
C ASN A 101 16.19 -3.00 1.07
N HIS A 102 16.56 -4.03 0.31
CA HIS A 102 16.61 -3.99 -1.16
C HIS A 102 15.22 -3.74 -1.76
N GLU A 103 14.22 -4.53 -1.39
CA GLU A 103 12.84 -4.37 -1.88
C GLU A 103 12.22 -3.06 -1.37
N LEU A 104 12.48 -2.68 -0.11
CA LEU A 104 11.98 -1.43 0.48
C LEU A 104 12.57 -0.17 -0.18
N ASN A 105 13.79 -0.24 -0.70
CA ASN A 105 14.39 0.85 -1.46
C ASN A 105 13.86 0.91 -2.90
N ARG A 106 13.56 -0.25 -3.51
CA ARG A 106 12.98 -0.33 -4.85
C ARG A 106 11.55 0.20 -4.90
N ILE A 107 10.74 -0.11 -3.87
CA ILE A 107 9.38 0.45 -3.72
C ILE A 107 9.36 1.29 -2.46
N SER A 108 9.27 2.61 -2.60
CA SER A 108 9.26 3.51 -1.45
C SER A 108 8.16 3.17 -0.43
N ARG A 109 8.43 3.41 0.86
CA ARG A 109 7.49 3.15 1.96
C ARG A 109 6.14 3.84 1.74
N SER A 110 6.13 5.08 1.24
CA SER A 110 4.91 5.82 0.91
C SER A 110 4.11 5.14 -0.21
N SER A 111 4.78 4.59 -1.21
CA SER A 111 4.15 3.82 -2.29
C SER A 111 3.52 2.51 -1.77
N LEU A 112 4.17 1.80 -0.85
CA LEU A 112 3.63 0.59 -0.23
C LEU A 112 2.35 0.89 0.59
N ILE A 113 2.32 2.01 1.31
CA ILE A 113 1.11 2.48 2.02
C ILE A 113 -0.01 2.71 1.01
N THR A 114 0.24 3.46 -0.06
CA THR A 114 -0.77 3.75 -1.10
C THR A 114 -1.28 2.45 -1.75
N ARG A 115 -0.40 1.50 -2.04
CA ARG A 115 -0.76 0.21 -2.65
C ARG A 115 -1.60 -0.67 -1.72
N SER A 116 -1.37 -0.61 -0.41
CA SER A 116 -2.15 -1.37 0.58
C SER A 116 -3.48 -0.71 0.98
N THR A 117 -3.64 0.58 0.72
CA THR A 117 -4.85 1.37 1.06
C THR A 117 -5.62 1.75 -0.21
N ASN A 118 -5.20 2.80 -0.91
CA ASN A 118 -5.93 3.39 -2.03
C ASN A 118 -6.08 2.44 -3.22
N ASP A 119 -5.00 1.75 -3.62
CA ASP A 119 -5.06 0.82 -4.75
C ASP A 119 -5.97 -0.38 -4.44
N VAL A 120 -5.93 -0.92 -3.21
CA VAL A 120 -6.86 -1.98 -2.80
C VAL A 120 -8.30 -1.48 -2.76
N ASN A 121 -8.56 -0.24 -2.29
CA ASN A 121 -9.90 0.37 -2.31
C ASN A 121 -10.40 0.54 -3.75
N GLN A 122 -9.54 0.96 -4.67
CA GLN A 122 -9.91 1.07 -6.08
C GLN A 122 -10.32 -0.29 -6.68
N VAL A 123 -9.58 -1.36 -6.37
CA VAL A 123 -9.95 -2.72 -6.77
C VAL A 123 -11.27 -3.16 -6.14
N GLN A 124 -11.49 -2.87 -4.86
CA GLN A 124 -12.74 -3.17 -4.15
C GLN A 124 -13.94 -2.48 -4.82
N ASN A 125 -13.84 -1.19 -5.12
CA ASN A 125 -14.93 -0.41 -5.73
C ASN A 125 -15.30 -0.94 -7.12
N VAL A 126 -14.28 -1.26 -7.93
CA VAL A 126 -14.52 -1.82 -9.27
C VAL A 126 -15.15 -3.21 -9.20
N LEU A 127 -14.73 -4.07 -8.25
CA LEU A 127 -15.38 -5.36 -8.04
C LEU A 127 -16.85 -5.18 -7.60
N GLY A 128 -17.14 -4.24 -6.72
CA GLY A 128 -18.51 -3.90 -6.34
C GLY A 128 -19.35 -3.52 -7.55
N PHE A 129 -18.87 -2.57 -8.34
CA PHE A 129 -19.55 -2.11 -9.56
C PHE A 129 -19.72 -3.24 -10.61
N LEU A 130 -18.72 -4.10 -10.74
CA LEU A 130 -18.77 -5.24 -11.65
C LEU A 130 -19.91 -6.19 -11.30
N PHE A 131 -20.09 -6.51 -10.02
CA PHE A 131 -21.14 -7.43 -9.57
C PHE A 131 -22.53 -6.80 -9.54
N THR A 132 -22.67 -5.51 -9.26
CA THR A 132 -23.98 -4.86 -9.20
C THR A 132 -24.46 -4.32 -10.54
N THR A 133 -23.55 -3.87 -11.39
CA THR A 133 -23.91 -3.10 -12.59
C THR A 133 -23.44 -3.75 -13.88
N LEU A 134 -22.15 -4.11 -13.96
CA LEU A 134 -21.58 -4.56 -15.23
C LEU A 134 -22.10 -5.93 -15.66
N PHE A 135 -22.38 -6.85 -14.74
CA PHE A 135 -22.98 -8.14 -15.08
C PHE A 135 -24.49 -8.04 -15.31
N PHE A 136 -25.18 -7.13 -14.61
CA PHE A 136 -26.61 -6.90 -14.80
C PHE A 136 -26.93 -6.30 -16.18
N ALA A 137 -26.15 -5.31 -16.60
CA ALA A 137 -26.41 -4.58 -17.84
C ALA A 137 -26.51 -5.46 -19.10
N PRO A 138 -25.59 -6.40 -19.39
CA PRO A 138 -25.74 -7.30 -20.53
C PRO A 138 -26.93 -8.23 -20.43
N ILE A 139 -27.26 -8.74 -19.22
CA ILE A 139 -28.41 -9.61 -19.01
C ILE A 139 -29.70 -8.87 -19.33
N LEU A 140 -29.85 -7.65 -18.78
CA LEU A 140 -31.01 -6.81 -19.04
C LEU A 140 -31.06 -6.38 -20.51
N GLY A 141 -29.93 -5.92 -21.09
CA GLY A 141 -29.88 -5.44 -22.47
C GLY A 141 -30.21 -6.50 -23.49
N VAL A 142 -29.58 -7.69 -23.38
CA VAL A 142 -29.85 -8.84 -24.27
C VAL A 142 -31.28 -9.34 -24.10
N GLY A 143 -31.76 -9.48 -22.85
CA GLY A 143 -33.12 -9.88 -22.55
C GLY A 143 -34.15 -8.90 -23.15
N SER A 144 -33.92 -7.59 -23.02
CA SER A 144 -34.80 -6.56 -23.60
C SER A 144 -34.80 -6.60 -25.13
N ILE A 145 -33.65 -6.84 -25.78
CA ILE A 145 -33.57 -7.04 -27.24
C ILE A 145 -34.42 -8.23 -27.66
N VAL A 146 -34.27 -9.38 -27.01
CA VAL A 146 -35.03 -10.59 -27.34
C VAL A 146 -36.54 -10.32 -27.19
N LYS A 147 -36.95 -9.72 -26.07
CA LYS A 147 -38.36 -9.38 -25.82
C LYS A 147 -38.94 -8.38 -26.82
N ALA A 148 -38.17 -7.38 -27.20
CA ALA A 148 -38.61 -6.40 -28.20
C ALA A 148 -38.77 -7.05 -29.59
N PHE A 149 -37.91 -8.00 -29.99
CA PHE A 149 -38.08 -8.74 -31.23
C PHE A 149 -39.29 -9.68 -31.22
N GLU A 150 -39.66 -10.25 -30.05
CA GLU A 150 -40.88 -11.07 -29.93
C GLU A 150 -42.16 -10.27 -30.15
N LEU A 151 -42.21 -8.98 -29.74
CA LEU A 151 -43.41 -8.15 -29.79
C LEU A 151 -43.64 -7.47 -31.17
N GLY A 152 -42.59 -7.03 -31.82
CA GLY A 152 -42.77 -6.20 -33.02
C GLY A 152 -41.64 -6.31 -34.01
N GLY A 153 -41.57 -7.41 -34.79
CA GLY A 153 -40.53 -7.63 -35.78
C GLY A 153 -40.36 -6.46 -36.78
N ASN A 154 -41.47 -5.81 -37.17
CA ASN A 154 -41.45 -4.65 -38.07
C ASN A 154 -40.81 -3.39 -37.48
N LEU A 155 -40.82 -3.19 -36.15
CA LEU A 155 -40.23 -2.02 -35.48
C LEU A 155 -38.76 -2.25 -35.04
N SER A 156 -38.25 -3.46 -35.17
CA SER A 156 -36.91 -3.85 -34.69
C SER A 156 -35.77 -3.05 -35.34
N TRP A 157 -35.95 -2.51 -36.55
CA TRP A 157 -34.97 -1.65 -37.22
C TRP A 157 -34.73 -0.34 -36.43
N ILE A 158 -35.73 0.17 -35.68
CA ILE A 158 -35.58 1.36 -34.86
C ILE A 158 -34.59 1.08 -33.73
N ILE A 159 -34.72 -0.09 -33.08
CA ILE A 159 -33.77 -0.52 -32.05
C ILE A 159 -32.35 -0.61 -32.64
N PHE A 160 -32.22 -1.21 -33.83
CA PHE A 160 -30.90 -1.36 -34.49
C PHE A 160 -30.25 -0.01 -34.79
N ILE A 161 -31.01 0.96 -35.33
CA ILE A 161 -30.50 2.32 -35.57
C ILE A 161 -30.14 3.01 -34.25
N THR A 162 -30.97 2.89 -33.23
CA THR A 162 -30.70 3.46 -31.91
C THR A 162 -29.44 2.87 -31.28
N PHE A 163 -29.29 1.55 -31.40
CA PHE A 163 -28.07 0.85 -30.95
C PHE A 163 -26.81 1.39 -31.63
N ILE A 164 -26.84 1.54 -32.96
CA ILE A 164 -25.71 2.10 -33.72
C ILE A 164 -25.45 3.55 -33.27
N ALA A 165 -26.49 4.38 -33.12
CA ALA A 165 -26.35 5.78 -32.70
C ALA A 165 -25.69 5.88 -31.30
N VAL A 166 -26.13 5.05 -30.34
CA VAL A 166 -25.54 4.97 -29.00
C VAL A 166 -24.10 4.49 -29.06
N LEU A 167 -23.80 3.46 -29.84
CA LEU A 167 -22.43 2.93 -30.00
C LEU A 167 -21.50 3.99 -30.58
N ILE A 168 -21.92 4.69 -31.64
CA ILE A 168 -21.16 5.79 -32.25
C ILE A 168 -20.90 6.89 -31.23
N LEU A 169 -21.92 7.31 -30.47
CA LEU A 169 -21.77 8.32 -29.44
C LEU A 169 -20.75 7.92 -28.39
N LEU A 170 -20.81 6.68 -27.90
CA LEU A 170 -19.86 6.15 -26.92
C LEU A 170 -18.44 6.12 -27.49
N ILE A 171 -18.26 5.65 -28.72
CA ILE A 171 -16.95 5.62 -29.39
C ILE A 171 -16.37 7.03 -29.53
N ILE A 172 -17.19 8.01 -29.96
CA ILE A 172 -16.75 9.41 -30.11
C ILE A 172 -16.26 9.96 -28.77
N ILE A 173 -17.01 9.73 -27.70
CA ILE A 173 -16.64 10.22 -26.36
C ILE A 173 -15.37 9.54 -25.85
N VAL A 174 -15.27 8.22 -25.98
CA VAL A 174 -14.08 7.46 -25.56
C VAL A 174 -12.84 7.94 -26.32
N VAL A 175 -12.90 8.04 -27.64
CA VAL A 175 -11.78 8.49 -28.47
C VAL A 175 -11.33 9.91 -28.12
N ARG A 176 -12.29 10.81 -27.81
CA ARG A 176 -11.97 12.18 -27.43
C ARG A 176 -11.42 12.32 -26.02
N VAL A 177 -11.91 11.55 -25.07
CA VAL A 177 -11.60 11.72 -23.63
C VAL A 177 -10.41 10.88 -23.20
N LEU A 178 -10.26 9.66 -23.75
CA LEU A 178 -9.23 8.71 -23.32
C LEU A 178 -7.80 9.27 -23.37
N PRO A 179 -7.35 10.01 -24.41
CA PRO A 179 -6.02 10.60 -24.46
C PRO A 179 -5.77 11.61 -23.33
N TYR A 180 -6.81 12.35 -22.95
CA TYR A 180 -6.70 13.38 -21.92
C TYR A 180 -6.56 12.84 -20.51
N PHE A 181 -6.91 11.58 -20.25
CA PHE A 181 -6.62 10.96 -18.95
C PHE A 181 -5.13 10.89 -18.65
N LYS A 182 -4.30 10.63 -19.67
CA LYS A 182 -2.84 10.62 -19.51
C LYS A 182 -2.31 12.04 -19.22
N ILE A 183 -2.77 13.03 -19.99
CA ILE A 183 -2.41 14.44 -19.81
C ILE A 183 -2.82 14.93 -18.42
N THR A 184 -4.03 14.61 -18.00
CA THR A 184 -4.52 14.95 -16.64
C THR A 184 -3.60 14.37 -15.56
N GLN A 185 -3.14 13.12 -15.73
CA GLN A 185 -2.23 12.51 -14.77
C GLN A 185 -0.86 13.23 -14.73
N GLU A 186 -0.30 13.57 -15.88
CA GLU A 186 0.98 14.31 -15.97
C GLU A 186 0.88 15.69 -15.28
N ILE A 187 -0.26 16.39 -15.46
CA ILE A 187 -0.50 17.68 -14.80
C ILE A 187 -0.69 17.52 -13.29
N ILE A 188 -1.42 16.49 -12.83
CA ILE A 188 -1.56 16.18 -11.40
C ILE A 188 -0.19 15.92 -10.77
N ASP A 189 0.69 15.18 -11.45
CA ASP A 189 2.03 14.90 -10.95
C ASP A 189 2.88 16.18 -10.87
N LYS A 190 2.76 17.07 -11.88
CA LYS A 190 3.39 18.38 -11.89
C LYS A 190 2.87 19.27 -10.74
N MET A 191 1.55 19.31 -10.54
CA MET A 191 0.91 20.06 -9.45
C MET A 191 1.35 19.56 -8.08
N ASN A 192 1.36 18.23 -7.87
CA ASN A 192 1.81 17.63 -6.63
C ASN A 192 3.30 17.89 -6.35
N ARG A 193 4.13 17.91 -7.39
CA ARG A 193 5.57 18.27 -7.27
C ARG A 193 5.72 19.71 -6.83
N THR A 194 5.07 20.65 -7.53
CA THR A 194 5.11 22.09 -7.21
C THR A 194 4.58 22.36 -5.80
N ALA A 195 3.44 21.76 -5.43
CA ALA A 195 2.89 21.89 -4.08
C ALA A 195 3.86 21.36 -3.00
N ARG A 196 4.49 20.20 -3.25
CA ARG A 196 5.48 19.63 -2.31
C ARG A 196 6.72 20.52 -2.17
N GLU A 197 7.25 21.08 -3.28
CA GLU A 197 8.36 22.02 -3.26
C GLU A 197 8.02 23.26 -2.40
N ILE A 198 6.83 23.83 -2.59
CA ILE A 198 6.35 24.98 -1.81
C ILE A 198 6.24 24.61 -0.34
N LEU A 199 5.58 23.48 0.01
CA LEU A 199 5.36 23.08 1.40
C LEU A 199 6.66 22.79 2.14
N LEU A 200 7.63 22.14 1.50
CA LEU A 200 8.94 21.88 2.08
C LEU A 200 9.79 23.16 2.17
N GLY A 201 9.63 24.07 1.19
CA GLY A 201 10.37 25.33 1.10
C GLY A 201 9.74 26.52 1.82
N ILE A 202 8.61 26.38 2.52
CA ILE A 202 7.90 27.49 3.18
C ILE A 202 8.83 28.42 3.99
N PRO A 203 9.74 27.92 4.85
CA PRO A 203 10.64 28.80 5.60
C PRO A 203 11.54 29.64 4.68
N VAL A 204 12.06 29.04 3.61
CA VAL A 204 12.91 29.69 2.61
C VAL A 204 12.12 30.73 1.82
N ILE A 205 10.92 30.35 1.33
CA ILE A 205 10.03 31.25 0.57
C ILE A 205 9.70 32.51 1.40
N LYS A 206 9.39 32.32 2.70
CA LYS A 206 9.12 33.43 3.62
C LYS A 206 10.35 34.27 3.91
N ALA A 207 11.51 33.66 4.13
CA ALA A 207 12.75 34.37 4.40
C ALA A 207 13.20 35.27 3.23
N PHE A 208 12.92 34.83 1.98
CA PHE A 208 13.28 35.59 0.77
C PHE A 208 12.11 36.40 0.18
N ILE A 209 10.92 36.43 0.86
CA ILE A 209 9.73 37.21 0.44
C ILE A 209 9.32 36.82 -1.00
N ARG A 210 9.26 35.52 -1.30
CA ARG A 210 8.97 35.01 -2.65
C ARG A 210 7.58 34.37 -2.77
N GLN A 211 6.64 34.73 -1.89
CA GLN A 211 5.29 34.15 -1.86
C GLN A 211 4.55 34.36 -3.19
N ASP A 212 4.59 35.59 -3.73
CA ASP A 212 3.88 35.94 -4.97
C ASP A 212 4.41 35.16 -6.17
N PHE A 213 5.72 34.99 -6.26
CA PHE A 213 6.35 34.21 -7.32
C PHE A 213 5.92 32.72 -7.28
N GLU A 214 5.94 32.11 -6.11
CA GLU A 214 5.53 30.70 -5.98
C GLU A 214 4.02 30.53 -6.15
N GLN A 215 3.21 31.53 -5.77
CA GLN A 215 1.77 31.54 -6.03
C GLN A 215 1.46 31.63 -7.53
N GLU A 216 2.17 32.49 -8.27
CA GLU A 216 2.05 32.59 -9.73
C GLU A 216 2.45 31.27 -10.41
N LYS A 217 3.61 30.70 -10.02
CA LYS A 217 4.09 29.40 -10.51
C LYS A 217 3.06 28.28 -10.30
N PHE A 218 2.45 28.19 -9.11
CA PHE A 218 1.37 27.23 -8.82
C PHE A 218 0.12 27.56 -9.61
N GLY A 219 -0.22 28.85 -9.74
CA GLY A 219 -1.37 29.34 -10.51
C GLY A 219 -1.36 28.85 -11.95
N HIS A 220 -0.23 28.94 -12.66
CA HIS A 220 -0.09 28.44 -14.02
C HIS A 220 -0.39 26.93 -14.14
N VAL A 221 0.15 26.11 -13.23
CA VAL A 221 -0.12 24.66 -13.23
C VAL A 221 -1.58 24.36 -12.92
N ASN A 222 -2.18 25.13 -12.03
CA ASN A 222 -3.60 24.99 -11.66
C ASN A 222 -4.53 25.40 -12.82
N GLU A 223 -4.18 26.43 -13.59
CA GLU A 223 -4.92 26.81 -14.80
C GLU A 223 -4.85 25.73 -15.88
N GLU A 224 -3.65 25.19 -16.13
CA GLU A 224 -3.45 24.06 -17.06
C GLU A 224 -4.32 22.85 -16.64
N PHE A 225 -4.37 22.55 -15.35
CA PHE A 225 -5.23 21.49 -14.79
C PHE A 225 -6.72 21.79 -14.99
N ARG A 226 -7.15 23.04 -14.73
CA ARG A 226 -8.52 23.49 -14.95
C ARG A 226 -8.94 23.28 -16.42
N ASP A 227 -8.11 23.72 -17.36
CA ASP A 227 -8.46 23.72 -18.78
C ASP A 227 -8.59 22.29 -19.34
N VAL A 228 -7.68 21.41 -18.94
CA VAL A 228 -7.77 20.00 -19.32
C VAL A 228 -8.99 19.33 -18.70
N ASN A 229 -9.27 19.56 -17.42
CA ASN A 229 -10.47 19.03 -16.78
C ASN A 229 -11.77 19.59 -17.40
N LEU A 230 -11.81 20.87 -17.71
CA LEU A 230 -12.96 21.46 -18.41
C LEU A 230 -13.21 20.78 -19.76
N TYR A 231 -12.16 20.48 -20.52
CA TYR A 231 -12.31 19.76 -21.76
C TYR A 231 -12.86 18.34 -21.55
N VAL A 232 -12.31 17.60 -20.60
CA VAL A 232 -12.77 16.26 -20.24
C VAL A 232 -14.22 16.27 -19.80
N PHE A 233 -14.57 17.12 -18.83
CA PHE A 233 -15.92 17.16 -18.28
C PHE A 233 -16.96 17.69 -19.28
N ARG A 234 -16.64 18.67 -20.13
CA ARG A 234 -17.53 19.11 -21.20
C ARG A 234 -17.91 17.96 -22.14
N ASN A 235 -16.94 17.13 -22.52
CA ASN A 235 -17.22 15.97 -23.37
C ASN A 235 -18.03 14.89 -22.62
N LEU A 236 -17.74 14.63 -21.35
CA LEU A 236 -18.49 13.66 -20.54
C LEU A 236 -19.92 14.13 -20.24
N PHE A 237 -20.12 15.42 -19.94
CA PHE A 237 -21.45 15.94 -19.65
C PHE A 237 -22.38 16.02 -20.87
N VAL A 238 -21.84 16.03 -22.10
CA VAL A 238 -22.63 15.90 -23.32
C VAL A 238 -23.28 14.51 -23.43
N LEU A 239 -22.70 13.48 -22.77
CA LEU A 239 -23.21 12.11 -22.86
C LEU A 239 -24.69 12.00 -22.45
N MET A 240 -25.06 12.54 -21.27
CA MET A 240 -26.43 12.42 -20.76
C MET A 240 -27.47 13.15 -21.65
N PRO A 241 -27.30 14.42 -22.02
CA PRO A 241 -28.21 15.09 -22.95
C PRO A 241 -28.30 14.39 -24.32
N ALA A 242 -27.18 13.93 -24.88
CA ALA A 242 -27.19 13.23 -26.14
C ALA A 242 -27.91 11.87 -26.07
N MET A 243 -27.71 11.10 -24.98
CA MET A 243 -28.47 9.87 -24.74
C MET A 243 -29.96 10.14 -24.57
N THR A 244 -30.34 11.19 -23.83
CA THR A 244 -31.74 11.60 -23.68
C THR A 244 -32.35 12.00 -25.03
N LEU A 245 -31.59 12.71 -25.89
CA LEU A 245 -32.06 13.06 -27.24
C LEU A 245 -32.28 11.79 -28.09
N ILE A 246 -31.32 10.86 -28.12
CA ILE A 246 -31.45 9.59 -28.85
C ILE A 246 -32.68 8.81 -28.35
N LEU A 247 -32.88 8.74 -27.02
CA LEU A 247 -33.99 8.04 -26.39
C LEU A 247 -35.35 8.68 -26.79
N ASN A 248 -35.47 10.00 -26.71
CA ASN A 248 -36.72 10.66 -27.10
C ASN A 248 -37.00 10.57 -28.59
N LEU A 249 -35.97 10.66 -29.46
CA LEU A 249 -36.15 10.45 -30.90
C LEU A 249 -36.58 9.01 -31.19
N MET A 250 -36.04 8.04 -30.53
CA MET A 250 -36.44 6.63 -30.62
C MET A 250 -37.92 6.47 -30.23
N ILE A 251 -38.35 7.07 -29.08
CA ILE A 251 -39.75 7.01 -28.63
C ILE A 251 -40.68 7.63 -29.67
N VAL A 252 -40.32 8.78 -30.24
CA VAL A 252 -41.12 9.44 -31.31
C VAL A 252 -41.22 8.53 -32.55
N LEU A 253 -40.12 7.92 -32.97
CA LEU A 253 -40.13 7.00 -34.11
C LEU A 253 -40.99 5.76 -33.84
N ILE A 254 -40.90 5.17 -32.65
CA ILE A 254 -41.72 4.01 -32.25
C ILE A 254 -43.19 4.36 -32.25
N LEU A 255 -43.57 5.53 -31.69
CA LEU A 255 -44.94 5.99 -31.67
C LEU A 255 -45.45 6.24 -33.08
N TYR A 256 -44.65 6.92 -33.93
CA TYR A 256 -45.06 7.24 -35.29
C TYR A 256 -45.27 5.98 -36.15
N PHE A 257 -44.28 5.13 -36.25
CA PHE A 257 -44.36 3.90 -37.06
C PHE A 257 -45.26 2.85 -36.41
N GLY A 258 -45.24 2.74 -35.07
CA GLY A 258 -46.09 1.84 -34.30
C GLY A 258 -47.59 2.19 -34.42
N ALA A 259 -47.95 3.47 -34.49
CA ALA A 259 -49.32 3.87 -34.76
C ALA A 259 -49.80 3.42 -36.13
N TYR A 260 -48.98 3.52 -37.21
CA TYR A 260 -49.31 2.99 -38.53
C TYR A 260 -49.50 1.47 -38.51
N ASP A 261 -48.64 0.73 -37.85
CA ASP A 261 -48.76 -0.73 -37.74
C ASP A 261 -49.97 -1.15 -36.90
N ALA A 262 -50.32 -0.39 -35.85
CA ALA A 262 -51.51 -0.64 -35.04
C ALA A 262 -52.81 -0.37 -35.85
N ILE A 263 -52.87 0.71 -36.64
CA ILE A 263 -54.01 0.99 -37.54
C ILE A 263 -54.14 -0.11 -38.61
N ALA A 264 -53.03 -0.66 -39.09
CA ALA A 264 -53.02 -1.76 -40.02
C ALA A 264 -53.40 -3.12 -39.36
N GLY A 265 -53.54 -3.18 -38.04
CA GLY A 265 -53.88 -4.41 -37.31
C GLY A 265 -52.71 -5.38 -37.11
N ASN A 266 -51.45 -4.95 -37.36
CA ASN A 266 -50.28 -5.80 -37.25
C ASN A 266 -49.76 -5.96 -35.80
N ILE A 267 -49.99 -4.94 -34.94
CA ILE A 267 -49.59 -4.91 -33.54
C ILE A 267 -50.69 -4.29 -32.66
N LEU A 268 -50.65 -4.64 -31.36
CA LEU A 268 -51.61 -4.07 -30.39
C LEU A 268 -51.04 -2.79 -29.77
N THR A 269 -51.94 -1.96 -29.21
CA THR A 269 -51.53 -0.67 -28.60
C THR A 269 -50.62 -0.87 -27.38
N GLY A 270 -50.86 -1.92 -26.57
CA GLY A 270 -50.03 -2.28 -25.43
C GLY A 270 -48.65 -2.74 -25.85
N ASP A 271 -48.56 -3.44 -26.98
CA ASP A 271 -47.25 -3.87 -27.52
C ASP A 271 -46.33 -2.67 -27.83
N ILE A 272 -46.89 -1.54 -28.33
CA ILE A 272 -46.12 -0.31 -28.57
C ILE A 272 -45.56 0.23 -27.24
N ILE A 273 -46.35 0.22 -26.18
CA ILE A 273 -45.91 0.68 -24.86
C ILE A 273 -44.80 -0.23 -24.30
N ALA A 274 -44.97 -1.55 -24.40
CA ALA A 274 -43.94 -2.50 -23.98
C ALA A 274 -42.64 -2.35 -24.80
N PHE A 275 -42.77 -2.13 -26.14
CA PHE A 275 -41.65 -1.92 -27.03
C PHE A 275 -40.85 -0.67 -26.67
N ILE A 276 -41.50 0.44 -26.28
CA ILE A 276 -40.84 1.64 -25.76
C ILE A 276 -40.09 1.33 -24.47
N GLN A 277 -40.70 0.57 -23.54
CA GLN A 277 -40.06 0.24 -22.28
C GLN A 277 -38.82 -0.65 -22.50
N TYR A 278 -38.89 -1.72 -23.31
CA TYR A 278 -37.74 -2.54 -23.66
C TYR A 278 -36.64 -1.74 -24.35
N SER A 279 -37.01 -0.86 -25.29
CA SER A 279 -36.04 -0.01 -25.98
C SER A 279 -35.33 0.94 -25.02
N THR A 280 -36.06 1.46 -24.03
CA THR A 280 -35.48 2.28 -22.94
C THR A 280 -34.50 1.48 -22.07
N GLN A 281 -34.86 0.24 -21.69
CA GLN A 281 -33.97 -0.66 -20.92
C GLN A 281 -32.67 -0.97 -21.71
N ILE A 282 -32.76 -1.14 -23.04
CA ILE A 282 -31.59 -1.34 -23.91
C ILE A 282 -30.65 -0.12 -23.81
N VAL A 283 -31.16 1.10 -23.96
CA VAL A 283 -30.35 2.33 -23.88
C VAL A 283 -29.70 2.46 -22.49
N PHE A 284 -30.45 2.21 -21.42
CA PHE A 284 -29.91 2.26 -20.05
C PHE A 284 -28.82 1.21 -19.81
N SER A 285 -28.95 0.00 -20.37
CA SER A 285 -27.89 -1.03 -20.26
C SER A 285 -26.55 -0.57 -20.87
N PHE A 286 -26.59 0.19 -21.96
CA PHE A 286 -25.39 0.78 -22.55
C PHE A 286 -24.79 1.90 -21.71
N ILE A 287 -25.61 2.73 -21.09
CA ILE A 287 -25.15 3.77 -20.16
C ILE A 287 -24.40 3.12 -18.98
N MET A 288 -24.93 2.03 -18.43
CA MET A 288 -24.30 1.28 -17.34
C MET A 288 -22.92 0.74 -17.74
N ILE A 289 -22.81 0.15 -18.94
CA ILE A 289 -21.53 -0.35 -19.48
C ILE A 289 -20.55 0.81 -19.71
N GLY A 290 -21.04 1.94 -20.21
CA GLY A 290 -20.22 3.15 -20.43
C GLY A 290 -19.58 3.66 -19.15
N GLY A 291 -20.28 3.63 -18.01
CA GLY A 291 -19.73 3.98 -16.70
C GLY A 291 -18.52 3.15 -16.28
N PHE A 292 -18.50 1.87 -16.63
CA PHE A 292 -17.36 0.98 -16.34
C PHE A 292 -16.10 1.36 -17.11
N ILE A 293 -16.24 1.80 -18.35
CA ILE A 293 -15.11 2.17 -19.22
C ILE A 293 -14.28 3.29 -18.56
N VAL A 294 -14.91 4.22 -17.86
CA VAL A 294 -14.24 5.32 -17.15
C VAL A 294 -13.44 4.81 -15.93
N MET A 295 -13.90 3.75 -15.28
CA MET A 295 -13.24 3.20 -14.09
C MET A 295 -12.09 2.23 -14.43
N LEU A 296 -12.16 1.59 -15.59
CA LEU A 296 -11.25 0.51 -16.01
C LEU A 296 -9.77 0.91 -16.01
N PRO A 297 -9.33 2.07 -16.55
CA PRO A 297 -7.92 2.44 -16.55
C PRO A 297 -7.32 2.55 -15.14
N ARG A 298 -8.04 3.17 -14.21
CA ARG A 298 -7.59 3.31 -12.81
C ARG A 298 -7.46 1.95 -12.13
N PHE A 299 -8.43 1.07 -12.35
CA PHE A 299 -8.37 -0.31 -11.87
C PHE A 299 -7.14 -1.06 -12.37
N LEU A 300 -6.85 -0.99 -13.68
CA LEU A 300 -5.72 -1.69 -14.29
C LEU A 300 -4.39 -1.20 -13.72
N VAL A 301 -4.23 0.11 -13.49
CA VAL A 301 -3.03 0.68 -12.87
C VAL A 301 -2.88 0.18 -11.43
N SER A 302 -3.94 0.27 -10.62
CA SER A 302 -3.91 -0.20 -9.22
C SER A 302 -3.66 -1.70 -9.13
N ALA A 303 -4.30 -2.50 -9.97
CA ALA A 303 -4.09 -3.95 -10.03
C ALA A 303 -2.65 -4.31 -10.43
N ARG A 304 -2.04 -3.57 -11.38
CA ARG A 304 -0.64 -3.74 -11.78
C ARG A 304 0.31 -3.42 -10.64
N ARG A 305 0.11 -2.30 -9.92
CA ARG A 305 0.94 -1.90 -8.77
C ARG A 305 0.88 -2.92 -7.64
N ILE A 306 -0.30 -3.45 -7.35
CA ILE A 306 -0.46 -4.52 -6.37
C ILE A 306 0.24 -5.81 -6.84
N ALA A 307 0.06 -6.17 -8.11
CA ALA A 307 0.70 -7.36 -8.68
C ALA A 307 2.24 -7.26 -8.64
N GLU A 308 2.81 -6.08 -8.81
CA GLU A 308 4.25 -5.84 -8.68
C GLU A 308 4.75 -6.20 -7.28
N VAL A 309 4.06 -5.76 -6.21
CA VAL A 309 4.41 -6.12 -4.83
C VAL A 309 4.28 -7.63 -4.59
N LEU A 310 3.20 -8.24 -5.05
CA LEU A 310 2.94 -9.66 -4.81
C LEU A 310 3.89 -10.60 -5.58
N ASN A 311 4.34 -10.17 -6.76
CA ASN A 311 5.25 -10.96 -7.61
C ASN A 311 6.73 -10.63 -7.38
N MET A 312 7.05 -9.66 -6.51
CA MET A 312 8.42 -9.33 -6.18
C MET A 312 9.11 -10.52 -5.53
N GLU A 313 10.22 -10.93 -6.10
CA GLU A 313 11.07 -11.96 -5.52
C GLU A 313 11.77 -11.40 -4.27
N LEU A 314 11.90 -12.22 -3.25
CA LEU A 314 12.62 -11.85 -2.03
C LEU A 314 14.11 -12.04 -2.28
N SER A 315 14.91 -11.01 -2.03
CA SER A 315 16.37 -11.08 -2.17
C SER A 315 17.00 -11.97 -1.10
N ILE A 316 16.35 -12.08 0.08
CA ILE A 316 16.82 -12.92 1.17
C ILE A 316 15.93 -14.16 1.25
N ALA A 317 16.52 -15.31 1.01
CA ALA A 317 15.89 -16.61 1.24
C ALA A 317 16.14 -17.06 2.69
N ASP A 318 15.17 -17.76 3.27
CA ASP A 318 15.31 -18.37 4.58
C ASP A 318 16.20 -19.62 4.48
N GLY A 319 17.05 -19.85 5.47
CA GLY A 319 17.90 -21.05 5.54
C GLY A 319 17.21 -22.19 6.28
N GLU A 320 17.83 -23.36 6.27
CA GLU A 320 17.27 -24.61 6.82
C GLU A 320 17.75 -24.91 8.25
N ILE A 321 18.89 -24.36 8.69
CA ILE A 321 19.47 -24.62 10.01
C ILE A 321 18.64 -23.92 11.09
N THR A 322 18.12 -24.69 12.04
CA THR A 322 17.21 -24.24 13.09
C THR A 322 17.81 -24.16 14.49
N SER A 323 19.12 -24.31 14.62
CA SER A 323 19.83 -24.19 15.90
C SER A 323 21.20 -23.52 15.71
N ILE A 324 21.59 -22.71 16.67
CA ILE A 324 22.93 -22.11 16.81
C ILE A 324 23.44 -22.49 18.18
N SER A 325 24.76 -22.76 18.28
CA SER A 325 25.46 -23.04 19.53
C SER A 325 25.27 -21.92 20.58
N ASP A 326 25.60 -22.23 21.81
CA ASP A 326 25.71 -21.21 22.85
C ASP A 326 27.06 -20.49 22.74
N ASN A 327 27.04 -19.16 22.98
CA ASN A 327 28.21 -18.28 22.84
C ASN A 327 28.90 -18.36 21.45
N PRO A 328 28.14 -18.15 20.35
CA PRO A 328 28.68 -18.31 19.00
C PRO A 328 29.67 -17.20 18.65
N ILE A 329 30.53 -17.44 17.67
CA ILE A 329 31.48 -16.47 17.11
C ILE A 329 30.95 -16.03 15.72
N ILE A 330 30.84 -14.73 15.48
CA ILE A 330 30.61 -14.20 14.13
C ILE A 330 31.94 -13.82 13.50
N GLU A 331 32.21 -14.34 12.29
CA GLU A 331 33.43 -14.08 11.53
C GLU A 331 33.10 -13.51 10.15
N PHE A 332 33.68 -12.35 9.82
CA PHE A 332 33.64 -11.75 8.49
C PHE A 332 34.88 -12.23 7.73
N LYS A 333 34.66 -12.82 6.54
CA LYS A 333 35.74 -13.32 5.65
C LYS A 333 35.63 -12.68 4.28
N ASN A 334 36.53 -11.75 3.97
CA ASN A 334 36.66 -11.06 2.69
C ASN A 334 35.31 -10.46 2.24
N VAL A 335 34.55 -9.86 3.20
CA VAL A 335 33.21 -9.39 2.96
C VAL A 335 33.24 -8.11 2.16
N SER A 336 32.57 -8.13 0.99
CA SER A 336 32.30 -6.95 0.17
C SER A 336 30.80 -6.73 0.01
N TYR A 337 30.40 -5.47 -0.06
CA TYR A 337 29.00 -5.09 -0.23
C TYR A 337 28.82 -3.85 -1.10
N SER A 338 27.87 -3.92 -2.05
CA SER A 338 27.41 -2.80 -2.87
C SER A 338 25.92 -2.62 -2.74
N TYR A 339 25.45 -1.38 -2.57
CA TYR A 339 24.03 -1.10 -2.67
C TYR A 339 23.53 -1.30 -4.10
N PRO A 340 22.30 -1.82 -4.29
CA PRO A 340 21.73 -2.00 -5.61
C PRO A 340 21.71 -0.69 -6.41
N GLY A 341 22.26 -0.72 -7.62
CA GLY A 341 22.38 0.44 -8.49
C GLY A 341 23.58 1.37 -8.20
N SER A 342 24.42 1.03 -7.23
CA SER A 342 25.71 1.72 -7.00
C SER A 342 26.81 1.09 -7.85
N GLU A 343 27.59 1.92 -8.52
CA GLU A 343 28.82 1.47 -9.23
C GLU A 343 30.01 1.25 -8.28
N LYS A 344 29.94 1.80 -7.06
CA LYS A 344 31.00 1.70 -6.06
C LYS A 344 30.62 0.72 -4.96
N GLU A 345 31.60 -0.09 -4.56
CA GLU A 345 31.48 -0.91 -3.36
C GLU A 345 31.46 -0.03 -2.11
N THR A 346 30.51 -0.32 -1.23
CA THR A 346 30.39 0.37 0.07
C THR A 346 31.29 -0.26 1.12
N LEU A 347 31.51 -1.58 1.02
CA LEU A 347 32.44 -2.33 1.84
C LEU A 347 33.32 -3.18 0.93
N LYS A 348 34.62 -3.25 1.26
CA LYS A 348 35.63 -3.97 0.50
C LYS A 348 36.51 -4.77 1.46
N ASP A 349 36.59 -6.05 1.22
CA ASP A 349 37.48 -7.01 1.90
C ASP A 349 37.49 -6.90 3.44
N ILE A 350 36.30 -6.79 4.05
CA ILE A 350 36.13 -6.65 5.49
C ILE A 350 36.42 -7.98 6.19
N ASN A 351 37.39 -7.96 7.14
CA ASN A 351 37.85 -9.12 7.87
C ASN A 351 37.99 -8.85 9.38
N PHE A 352 37.07 -9.37 10.22
CA PHE A 352 37.13 -9.30 11.68
C PHE A 352 36.24 -10.37 12.32
N LYS A 353 36.29 -10.49 13.65
CA LYS A 353 35.51 -11.46 14.43
C LYS A 353 34.85 -10.78 15.62
N LEU A 354 33.62 -11.21 15.92
CA LEU A 354 32.92 -10.91 17.18
C LEU A 354 33.04 -12.14 18.08
N VAL A 355 33.64 -11.93 19.24
CA VAL A 355 33.95 -13.02 20.17
C VAL A 355 33.17 -12.81 21.48
N PRO A 356 32.57 -13.85 22.06
CA PRO A 356 31.87 -13.76 23.34
C PRO A 356 32.76 -13.16 24.46
N GLY A 357 32.14 -12.31 25.30
CA GLY A 357 32.82 -11.62 26.39
C GLY A 357 33.73 -10.48 25.95
N LYS A 358 33.68 -10.05 24.68
CA LYS A 358 34.45 -8.93 24.15
C LYS A 358 33.59 -7.83 23.58
N THR A 359 34.06 -6.61 23.79
CA THR A 359 33.50 -5.40 23.19
C THR A 359 34.33 -4.96 21.99
N THR A 360 33.76 -5.00 20.80
CA THR A 360 34.36 -4.49 19.56
C THR A 360 33.74 -3.16 19.20
N ALA A 361 34.54 -2.20 18.78
CA ALA A 361 34.06 -0.90 18.33
C ALA A 361 34.46 -0.63 16.88
N ILE A 362 33.58 0.06 16.11
CA ILE A 362 33.89 0.52 14.75
C ILE A 362 33.80 2.04 14.73
N ILE A 363 34.90 2.70 14.30
CA ILE A 363 34.96 4.14 14.12
C ILE A 363 35.33 4.47 12.66
N GLY A 364 35.01 5.69 12.22
CA GLY A 364 35.35 6.19 10.89
C GLY A 364 34.47 7.36 10.47
N GLY A 365 34.78 7.98 9.36
CA GLY A 365 34.05 9.12 8.82
C GLY A 365 32.59 8.79 8.45
N THR A 366 31.81 9.84 8.21
CA THR A 366 30.44 9.67 7.69
C THR A 366 30.48 9.05 6.31
N GLY A 367 29.69 7.99 6.10
CA GLY A 367 29.67 7.27 4.82
C GLY A 367 30.74 6.16 4.67
N SER A 368 31.58 5.90 5.67
CA SER A 368 32.61 4.84 5.60
C SER A 368 32.07 3.40 5.57
N GLY A 369 30.77 3.18 5.81
CA GLY A 369 30.15 1.84 5.74
C GLY A 369 29.80 1.22 7.09
N LYS A 370 29.97 1.90 8.22
CA LYS A 370 29.74 1.40 9.59
C LYS A 370 28.37 0.77 9.80
N SER A 371 27.29 1.51 9.54
CA SER A 371 25.92 1.00 9.66
C SER A 371 25.61 -0.13 8.67
N THR A 372 26.33 -0.20 7.56
CA THR A 372 26.22 -1.29 6.58
C THR A 372 26.70 -2.59 7.20
N ILE A 373 27.85 -2.60 7.89
CA ILE A 373 28.36 -3.77 8.61
C ILE A 373 27.33 -4.30 9.60
N LEU A 374 26.75 -3.39 10.43
CA LEU A 374 25.71 -3.76 11.39
C LEU A 374 24.46 -4.37 10.75
N ASN A 375 24.04 -3.89 9.57
CA ASN A 375 22.88 -4.40 8.87
C ASN A 375 23.10 -5.79 8.23
N LEU A 376 24.34 -6.16 7.95
CA LEU A 376 24.69 -7.46 7.38
C LEU A 376 24.59 -8.60 8.43
N ILE A 377 24.90 -8.32 9.70
CA ILE A 377 24.90 -9.32 10.77
C ILE A 377 23.51 -9.97 10.99
N PRO A 378 22.40 -9.20 11.18
CA PRO A 378 21.05 -9.78 11.29
C PRO A 378 20.45 -10.16 9.93
N ARG A 379 21.25 -10.22 8.87
CA ARG A 379 20.79 -10.45 7.48
C ARG A 379 19.60 -9.58 7.10
N LEU A 380 19.70 -8.26 7.33
CA LEU A 380 18.80 -7.29 6.72
C LEU A 380 19.15 -7.04 5.25
N GLN A 381 20.36 -7.47 4.86
CA GLN A 381 20.93 -7.47 3.51
C GLN A 381 21.91 -8.64 3.41
N ASP A 382 22.08 -9.21 2.23
CA ASP A 382 23.11 -10.24 1.97
C ASP A 382 24.37 -9.60 1.36
N VAL A 383 25.52 -10.16 1.65
CA VAL A 383 26.82 -9.72 1.12
C VAL A 383 26.88 -9.88 -0.40
N SER A 384 27.60 -8.97 -1.09
CA SER A 384 27.86 -9.05 -2.53
C SER A 384 29.04 -9.95 -2.86
N GLY A 385 30.02 -10.06 -1.96
CA GLY A 385 31.18 -10.93 -2.05
C GLY A 385 31.66 -11.37 -0.66
N GLY A 386 32.45 -12.43 -0.59
CA GLY A 386 32.86 -13.01 0.68
C GLY A 386 31.74 -13.71 1.44
N GLU A 387 31.93 -13.96 2.72
CA GLU A 387 30.99 -14.66 3.58
C GLU A 387 31.03 -14.16 5.02
N ILE A 388 29.89 -14.23 5.70
CA ILE A 388 29.77 -14.03 7.15
C ILE A 388 29.41 -15.38 7.74
N LEU A 389 30.20 -15.83 8.72
CA LEU A 389 30.06 -17.15 9.35
C LEU A 389 29.62 -16.99 10.80
N VAL A 390 28.80 -17.92 11.28
CA VAL A 390 28.50 -18.15 12.69
C VAL A 390 29.02 -19.52 13.02
N ASP A 391 30.05 -19.61 13.88
CA ASP A 391 30.77 -20.85 14.20
C ASP A 391 31.26 -21.65 12.96
N GLY A 392 31.71 -20.94 11.93
CA GLY A 392 32.19 -21.51 10.68
C GLY A 392 31.13 -21.90 9.66
N VAL A 393 29.84 -21.70 9.97
CA VAL A 393 28.71 -21.94 9.06
C VAL A 393 28.20 -20.61 8.50
N ASN A 394 27.95 -20.57 7.18
CA ASN A 394 27.50 -19.33 6.53
C ASN A 394 26.13 -18.88 7.06
N ILE A 395 25.99 -17.59 7.38
CA ILE A 395 24.71 -17.04 7.90
C ILE A 395 23.53 -17.24 6.96
N LYS A 396 23.77 -17.48 5.68
CA LYS A 396 22.72 -17.75 4.67
C LYS A 396 22.04 -19.10 4.88
N GLU A 397 22.70 -20.03 5.56
CA GLU A 397 22.19 -21.38 5.82
C GLU A 397 21.25 -21.44 7.03
N PHE A 398 21.31 -20.44 7.91
CA PHE A 398 20.45 -20.38 9.09
C PHE A 398 19.04 -19.86 8.78
N ASN A 399 18.05 -20.41 9.49
CA ASN A 399 16.72 -19.82 9.56
C ASN A 399 16.83 -18.42 10.15
N LEU A 400 16.21 -17.43 9.47
CA LEU A 400 16.31 -16.00 9.87
C LEU A 400 15.80 -15.73 11.29
N LYS A 401 14.80 -16.49 11.75
CA LYS A 401 14.30 -16.33 13.11
C LYS A 401 15.36 -16.76 14.11
N VAL A 402 15.97 -17.94 13.92
CA VAL A 402 17.00 -18.47 14.82
C VAL A 402 18.24 -17.57 14.86
N LEU A 403 18.67 -17.06 13.72
CA LEU A 403 19.78 -16.09 13.65
C LEU A 403 19.45 -14.80 14.42
N ARG A 404 18.28 -14.24 14.20
CA ARG A 404 17.86 -12.97 14.80
C ARG A 404 17.51 -13.09 16.28
N ASP A 405 17.08 -14.25 16.74
CA ASP A 405 16.83 -14.52 18.17
C ASP A 405 18.13 -14.47 19.00
N LYS A 406 19.31 -14.61 18.37
CA LYS A 406 20.64 -14.47 19.00
C LYS A 406 21.17 -13.02 19.01
N ILE A 407 20.49 -12.08 18.32
CA ILE A 407 20.99 -10.74 18.03
C ILE A 407 20.03 -9.68 18.57
N SER A 408 20.54 -8.80 19.40
CA SER A 408 19.87 -7.53 19.73
C SER A 408 20.42 -6.41 18.85
N PHE A 409 19.54 -5.57 18.26
CA PHE A 409 19.94 -4.51 17.34
C PHE A 409 19.29 -3.17 17.71
N THR A 410 20.12 -2.17 18.00
CA THR A 410 19.69 -0.79 18.24
C THR A 410 20.13 0.09 17.07
N PRO A 411 19.22 0.54 16.21
CA PRO A 411 19.56 1.36 15.07
C PRO A 411 19.88 2.81 15.48
N GLN A 412 20.66 3.53 14.67
CA GLN A 412 21.03 4.92 14.87
C GLN A 412 19.83 5.84 15.16
N LYS A 413 18.74 5.67 14.39
CA LYS A 413 17.50 6.39 14.66
C LYS A 413 16.61 5.58 15.59
N ALA A 414 16.47 6.01 16.81
CA ALA A 414 15.56 5.40 17.78
C ALA A 414 14.11 5.48 17.30
N ILE A 415 13.50 4.31 17.03
CA ILE A 415 12.12 4.19 16.57
C ILE A 415 11.29 3.61 17.72
N LEU A 416 10.30 4.40 18.17
CA LEU A 416 9.29 3.95 19.11
C LEU A 416 7.95 3.77 18.38
N PHE A 417 7.23 2.72 18.76
CA PHE A 417 5.91 2.43 18.22
C PHE A 417 4.82 3.06 19.08
N GLN A 418 3.75 3.51 18.43
CA GLN A 418 2.60 4.04 19.15
C GLN A 418 1.99 2.97 20.07
N GLY A 419 1.69 3.34 21.29
CA GLY A 419 1.16 2.45 22.34
C GLY A 419 1.61 2.91 23.71
N THR A 420 2.16 2.01 24.53
CA THR A 420 2.73 2.31 25.84
C THR A 420 4.24 2.00 25.88
N VAL A 421 4.94 2.46 26.90
CA VAL A 421 6.34 2.07 27.15
C VAL A 421 6.41 0.56 27.29
N LYS A 422 5.52 -0.07 28.06
CA LYS A 422 5.41 -1.53 28.20
C LYS A 422 5.29 -2.23 26.85
N SER A 423 4.40 -1.78 25.97
CA SER A 423 4.23 -2.38 24.65
C SER A 423 5.48 -2.25 23.76
N ASN A 424 6.28 -1.19 23.93
CA ASN A 424 7.55 -1.01 23.26
C ASN A 424 8.64 -1.94 23.81
N MET A 425 8.67 -2.18 25.12
CA MET A 425 9.59 -3.14 25.74
C MET A 425 9.26 -4.57 25.35
N GLN A 426 7.98 -4.91 25.26
CA GLN A 426 7.51 -6.23 24.80
C GLN A 426 7.88 -6.57 23.36
N ILE A 427 8.34 -5.62 22.55
CA ILE A 427 8.95 -5.91 21.24
C ILE A 427 10.31 -6.63 21.42
N GLY A 428 11.07 -6.28 22.45
CA GLY A 428 12.34 -6.95 22.78
C GLY A 428 12.13 -8.32 23.44
N LYS A 429 11.13 -8.44 24.33
CA LYS A 429 10.74 -9.69 25.00
C LYS A 429 9.22 -9.73 25.17
N ASN A 430 8.55 -10.56 24.38
CA ASN A 430 7.08 -10.59 24.27
C ASN A 430 6.35 -10.86 25.60
N ASP A 431 6.94 -11.65 26.47
CA ASP A 431 6.43 -12.07 27.78
C ASP A 431 7.13 -11.37 28.95
N ALA A 432 7.74 -10.20 28.71
CA ALA A 432 8.42 -9.42 29.74
C ALA A 432 7.46 -9.07 30.88
N THR A 433 7.89 -9.37 32.12
CA THR A 433 7.19 -8.96 33.33
C THR A 433 7.43 -7.48 33.62
N ASP A 434 6.58 -6.88 34.47
CA ASP A 434 6.71 -5.47 34.82
C ASP A 434 8.05 -5.20 35.51
N ASP A 435 8.50 -6.11 36.40
CA ASP A 435 9.81 -6.04 37.06
C ASP A 435 10.99 -6.08 36.09
N GLU A 436 10.91 -6.91 35.03
CA GLU A 436 11.93 -6.98 34.00
C GLU A 436 11.98 -5.70 33.17
N ILE A 437 10.82 -5.10 32.91
CA ILE A 437 10.70 -3.83 32.18
C ILE A 437 11.32 -2.69 33.00
N GLU A 438 10.96 -2.59 34.28
CA GLU A 438 11.50 -1.57 35.20
C GLU A 438 13.02 -1.70 35.35
N ASN A 439 13.52 -2.92 35.49
CA ASN A 439 14.96 -3.17 35.53
C ASN A 439 15.67 -2.75 34.22
N ALA A 440 15.13 -3.09 33.07
CA ALA A 440 15.72 -2.68 31.78
C ALA A 440 15.68 -1.15 31.59
N LEU A 441 14.63 -0.48 32.04
CA LEU A 441 14.52 0.98 32.03
C LEU A 441 15.58 1.61 32.95
N SER A 442 15.77 1.08 34.16
CA SER A 442 16.77 1.54 35.12
C SER A 442 18.20 1.35 34.57
N LEU A 443 18.52 0.19 34.01
CA LEU A 443 19.82 -0.07 33.37
C LEU A 443 20.12 0.89 32.22
N ALA A 444 19.11 1.30 31.46
CA ALA A 444 19.22 2.29 30.40
C ALA A 444 19.09 3.75 30.88
N GLN A 445 19.07 3.98 32.19
CA GLN A 445 18.89 5.30 32.82
C GLN A 445 17.62 6.02 32.35
N ALA A 446 16.53 5.27 32.16
CA ALA A 446 15.24 5.80 31.71
C ALA A 446 14.32 6.16 32.90
N ASP A 447 14.88 6.71 34.00
CA ASP A 447 14.19 7.07 35.25
C ASP A 447 13.12 8.17 35.09
N PHE A 448 13.06 8.81 33.92
CA PHE A 448 11.99 9.75 33.54
C PHE A 448 10.66 9.03 33.24
N ILE A 449 10.64 7.70 33.19
CA ILE A 449 9.43 6.89 33.07
C ILE A 449 9.00 6.48 34.48
N GLU A 450 7.96 7.13 34.99
CA GLU A 450 7.37 6.84 36.30
C GLU A 450 6.33 5.71 36.23
N ASP A 451 5.74 5.50 35.05
CA ASP A 451 4.72 4.50 34.79
C ASP A 451 4.99 3.81 33.44
N ILE A 452 5.12 2.49 33.45
CA ILE A 452 5.35 1.68 32.23
C ILE A 452 4.16 1.72 31.26
N GLU A 453 2.96 2.08 31.72
CA GLU A 453 1.79 2.31 30.87
C GLU A 453 1.77 3.72 30.26
N HIS A 454 2.82 4.54 30.49
CA HIS A 454 2.95 5.86 29.88
C HIS A 454 2.81 5.79 28.35
N GLU A 455 1.96 6.68 27.80
CA GLU A 455 1.64 6.70 26.36
C GLU A 455 2.86 7.09 25.52
N VAL A 456 3.10 6.32 24.45
CA VAL A 456 4.05 6.61 23.39
C VAL A 456 3.27 7.02 22.15
N THR A 457 3.40 8.28 21.76
CA THR A 457 2.77 8.79 20.53
C THR A 457 3.48 8.26 19.28
N GLN A 458 2.91 8.47 18.11
CA GLN A 458 3.49 7.99 16.84
C GLN A 458 4.94 8.48 16.65
N GLY A 459 5.87 7.50 16.54
CA GLY A 459 7.31 7.76 16.44
C GLY A 459 7.92 8.34 17.73
N GLY A 460 7.21 8.27 18.86
CA GLY A 460 7.67 8.79 20.16
C GLY A 460 7.85 10.31 20.17
N SER A 461 7.00 11.06 19.45
CA SER A 461 7.14 12.52 19.34
C SER A 461 7.01 13.27 20.66
N ASN A 462 6.47 12.63 21.70
CA ASN A 462 6.38 13.12 23.07
C ASN A 462 7.69 12.94 23.88
N PHE A 463 8.72 12.30 23.31
CA PHE A 463 10.02 12.12 23.96
C PHE A 463 11.14 12.91 23.25
N SER A 464 12.12 13.38 24.01
CA SER A 464 13.35 13.98 23.48
C SER A 464 14.21 12.94 22.76
N GLY A 465 15.21 13.38 21.98
CA GLY A 465 16.12 12.47 21.26
C GLY A 465 16.84 11.49 22.20
N GLY A 466 17.41 11.98 23.29
CA GLY A 466 18.10 11.17 24.28
C GLY A 466 17.14 10.23 25.05
N GLN A 467 15.91 10.65 25.34
CA GLN A 467 14.90 9.78 25.93
C GLN A 467 14.53 8.62 25.00
N LYS A 468 14.36 8.89 23.71
CA LYS A 468 14.11 7.83 22.72
C LYS A 468 15.27 6.85 22.61
N GLN A 469 16.50 7.35 22.63
CA GLN A 469 17.69 6.48 22.62
C GLN A 469 17.73 5.58 23.84
N ARG A 470 17.53 6.10 25.06
CA ARG A 470 17.47 5.31 26.29
C ARG A 470 16.38 4.24 26.27
N LEU A 471 15.17 4.58 25.80
CA LEU A 471 14.08 3.59 25.61
C LEU A 471 14.43 2.53 24.55
N SER A 472 15.16 2.91 23.48
CA SER A 472 15.62 1.96 22.47
C SER A 472 16.71 1.02 23.01
N ILE A 473 17.60 1.51 23.87
CA ILE A 473 18.61 0.69 24.56
C ILE A 473 17.92 -0.23 25.56
N ALA A 474 16.98 0.26 26.41
CA ALA A 474 16.20 -0.56 27.32
C ALA A 474 15.53 -1.75 26.61
N ARG A 475 14.90 -1.47 25.47
CA ARG A 475 14.28 -2.52 24.62
C ARG A 475 15.29 -3.54 24.09
N ALA A 476 16.52 -3.13 23.84
CA ALA A 476 17.56 -4.02 23.34
C ALA A 476 18.10 -4.96 24.43
N ILE A 477 18.12 -4.50 25.70
CA ILE A 477 18.74 -5.24 26.82
C ILE A 477 17.73 -6.00 27.69
N ILE A 478 16.41 -5.84 27.45
CA ILE A 478 15.37 -6.51 28.23
C ILE A 478 15.40 -8.03 28.12
N ASN A 479 15.98 -8.54 27.03
CA ASN A 479 16.19 -9.97 26.81
C ASN A 479 17.68 -10.27 26.66
N SER A 480 18.11 -11.47 27.06
CA SER A 480 19.49 -11.91 26.90
C SER A 480 19.74 -12.37 25.47
N HIS A 481 20.80 -11.87 24.86
CA HIS A 481 21.24 -12.21 23.51
C HIS A 481 22.74 -12.49 23.48
N ASP A 482 23.18 -13.28 22.49
CA ASP A 482 24.62 -13.56 22.31
C ASP A 482 25.36 -12.38 21.68
N PHE A 483 24.64 -11.55 20.87
CA PHE A 483 25.21 -10.39 20.20
C PHE A 483 24.37 -9.14 20.43
N TYR A 484 25.00 -8.06 20.89
CA TYR A 484 24.40 -6.74 21.02
C TYR A 484 25.04 -5.79 20.01
N LEU A 485 24.23 -5.24 19.11
CA LEU A 485 24.66 -4.34 18.04
C LEU A 485 24.10 -2.94 18.28
N PHE A 486 24.96 -1.96 18.46
CA PHE A 486 24.59 -0.57 18.75
C PHE A 486 25.11 0.36 17.65
N ASP A 487 24.20 0.97 16.88
CA ASP A 487 24.53 1.91 15.81
C ASP A 487 24.37 3.35 16.29
N ASP A 488 25.46 3.98 16.72
CA ASP A 488 25.55 5.39 17.15
C ASP A 488 24.44 5.82 18.15
N CYS A 489 24.02 4.89 19.01
CA CYS A 489 22.86 5.05 19.88
C CYS A 489 23.11 5.91 21.13
N PHE A 490 24.33 6.39 21.35
CA PHE A 490 24.73 7.25 22.46
C PHE A 490 24.86 8.73 22.06
N SER A 491 24.75 9.04 20.79
CA SER A 491 25.05 10.38 20.23
C SER A 491 24.18 11.51 20.82
N ALA A 492 22.96 11.23 21.29
CA ALA A 492 22.09 12.21 21.92
C ALA A 492 22.07 12.12 23.47
N LEU A 493 22.98 11.34 24.08
CA LEU A 493 23.13 11.25 25.53
C LEU A 493 24.21 12.24 26.00
N ASP A 494 24.03 12.73 27.22
CA ASP A 494 25.08 13.42 27.96
C ASP A 494 26.15 12.44 28.46
N MET A 495 27.36 12.93 28.70
CA MET A 495 28.52 12.11 29.04
C MET A 495 28.33 11.25 30.31
N ASN A 496 27.61 11.77 31.30
CA ASN A 496 27.40 11.02 32.55
C ASN A 496 26.42 9.86 32.34
N THR A 497 25.30 10.12 31.65
CA THR A 497 24.32 9.10 31.30
C THR A 497 24.94 8.02 30.39
N GLU A 498 25.74 8.43 29.39
CA GLU A 498 26.47 7.51 28.50
C GLU A 498 27.39 6.59 29.30
N ALA A 499 28.21 7.13 30.23
CA ALA A 499 29.16 6.35 31.03
C ALA A 499 28.45 5.32 31.91
N ILE A 500 27.32 5.69 32.55
CA ILE A 500 26.54 4.77 33.39
C ILE A 500 25.91 3.65 32.58
N VAL A 501 25.25 4.00 31.45
CA VAL A 501 24.63 3.02 30.57
C VAL A 501 25.69 2.06 30.03
N LYS A 502 26.86 2.55 29.62
CA LYS A 502 27.96 1.73 29.14
C LYS A 502 28.46 0.74 30.21
N SER A 503 28.69 1.22 31.43
CA SER A 503 29.07 0.35 32.56
C SER A 503 28.03 -0.74 32.86
N ASN A 504 26.73 -0.42 32.71
CA ASN A 504 25.67 -1.40 32.84
C ASN A 504 25.69 -2.43 31.71
N LEU A 505 26.02 -2.02 30.48
CA LEU A 505 26.14 -2.91 29.32
C LEU A 505 27.34 -3.85 29.48
N ASP A 506 28.48 -3.39 29.99
CA ASP A 506 29.65 -4.21 30.24
C ASP A 506 29.35 -5.36 31.21
N ASN A 507 28.50 -5.13 32.21
CA ASN A 507 28.03 -6.17 33.12
C ASN A 507 27.11 -7.20 32.44
N ILE A 508 26.30 -6.78 31.49
CA ILE A 508 25.42 -7.66 30.69
C ILE A 508 26.27 -8.50 29.72
N ALA A 509 27.35 -7.93 29.21
CA ALA A 509 28.18 -8.49 28.16
C ALA A 509 29.17 -9.56 28.59
N GLN A 510 29.28 -9.92 29.89
CA GLN A 510 30.27 -10.89 30.37
C GLN A 510 30.28 -12.22 29.58
N ASN A 511 29.13 -12.60 29.03
CA ASN A 511 28.98 -13.82 28.20
C ASN A 511 28.52 -13.54 26.76
N SER A 512 28.41 -12.26 26.36
CA SER A 512 27.91 -11.85 25.04
C SER A 512 28.94 -11.02 24.31
N SER A 513 28.81 -10.90 23.00
CA SER A 513 29.64 -9.98 22.20
C SER A 513 28.91 -8.65 22.02
N ILE A 514 29.57 -7.53 22.28
CA ILE A 514 29.05 -6.20 21.97
C ILE A 514 29.76 -5.62 20.76
N LEU A 515 29.00 -5.04 19.84
CA LEU A 515 29.54 -4.26 18.74
C LEU A 515 28.98 -2.84 18.79
N PHE A 516 29.83 -1.87 19.08
CA PHE A 516 29.52 -0.45 19.05
C PHE A 516 29.96 0.17 17.72
N VAL A 517 29.08 0.91 17.10
CA VAL A 517 29.44 1.88 16.07
C VAL A 517 29.28 3.25 16.65
N SER A 518 30.34 4.06 16.66
CA SER A 518 30.31 5.43 17.16
C SER A 518 31.20 6.34 16.32
N GLN A 519 30.90 7.63 16.38
CA GLN A 519 31.75 8.70 15.87
C GLN A 519 32.56 9.35 17.00
N ARG A 520 32.28 9.01 18.27
CA ARG A 520 32.93 9.59 19.45
C ARG A 520 33.98 8.63 20.01
N ILE A 521 35.20 9.14 20.17
CA ILE A 521 36.32 8.40 20.80
C ILE A 521 35.96 8.04 22.25
N SER A 522 35.34 8.95 22.99
CA SER A 522 34.93 8.71 24.39
C SER A 522 34.07 7.46 24.57
N THR A 523 33.23 7.15 23.59
CA THR A 523 32.35 5.97 23.60
C THR A 523 33.13 4.66 23.45
N ILE A 524 34.22 4.67 22.66
CA ILE A 524 34.85 3.45 22.17
C ILE A 524 36.25 3.16 22.74
N LYS A 525 36.87 4.13 23.43
CA LYS A 525 38.27 4.04 23.91
C LYS A 525 38.56 2.83 24.81
N ASP A 526 37.55 2.35 25.53
CA ASP A 526 37.68 1.23 26.46
C ASP A 526 37.32 -0.13 25.82
N ALA A 527 37.08 -0.19 24.50
CA ALA A 527 36.74 -1.41 23.78
C ALA A 527 37.99 -2.36 23.71
N ASP A 528 37.75 -3.69 23.73
CA ASP A 528 38.78 -4.69 23.60
C ASP A 528 39.42 -4.70 22.20
N GLU A 529 38.70 -4.29 21.19
CA GLU A 529 39.19 -4.11 19.83
C GLU A 529 38.45 -2.92 19.18
N ILE A 530 39.21 -1.98 18.63
CA ILE A 530 38.69 -0.86 17.83
C ILE A 530 39.08 -1.09 16.38
N ILE A 531 38.12 -1.03 15.47
CA ILE A 531 38.29 -1.16 14.03
C ILE A 531 38.14 0.23 13.40
N VAL A 532 39.16 0.71 12.73
CA VAL A 532 39.16 1.98 12.01
C VAL A 532 38.74 1.72 10.56
N LEU A 533 37.58 2.26 10.19
CA LEU A 533 36.97 2.07 8.86
C LEU A 533 37.03 3.37 8.06
N ASP A 534 37.67 3.33 6.89
CA ASP A 534 37.68 4.43 5.95
C ASP A 534 37.40 3.96 4.53
N ASN A 535 36.57 4.70 3.78
CA ASN A 535 36.20 4.41 2.39
C ASN A 535 35.78 2.96 2.12
N GLY A 536 35.16 2.30 3.11
CA GLY A 536 34.69 0.91 3.03
C GLY A 536 35.75 -0.16 3.30
N GLU A 537 36.95 0.21 3.74
CA GLU A 537 38.06 -0.71 4.05
C GLU A 537 38.48 -0.57 5.51
N ILE A 538 38.94 -1.66 6.12
CA ILE A 538 39.56 -1.63 7.45
C ILE A 538 40.98 -1.13 7.28
N ILE A 539 41.27 0.05 7.80
CA ILE A 539 42.64 0.63 7.73
C ILE A 539 43.55 0.06 8.82
N ASP A 540 43.01 -0.04 10.04
CA ASP A 540 43.75 -0.63 11.18
C ASP A 540 42.76 -1.13 12.24
N LYS A 541 43.27 -1.98 13.16
CA LYS A 541 42.51 -2.47 14.30
C LYS A 541 43.46 -2.74 15.50
N GLY A 542 42.96 -2.45 16.70
CA GLY A 542 43.74 -2.62 17.93
C GLY A 542 43.14 -1.92 19.12
N LEU A 543 43.89 -1.78 20.19
CA LEU A 543 43.52 -1.02 21.35
C LEU A 543 43.63 0.51 21.09
N HIS A 544 42.96 1.30 21.88
CA HIS A 544 42.99 2.77 21.79
C HIS A 544 44.40 3.35 21.82
N GLU A 545 45.22 2.88 22.76
CA GLU A 545 46.63 3.33 22.94
C GLU A 545 47.47 3.02 21.73
N ASP A 546 47.33 1.82 21.15
CA ASP A 546 48.11 1.40 19.97
C ASP A 546 47.71 2.21 18.72
N LEU A 547 46.40 2.46 18.55
CA LEU A 547 45.88 3.14 17.37
C LEU A 547 46.19 4.65 17.36
N ILE A 548 46.25 5.30 18.50
CA ILE A 548 46.69 6.70 18.61
C ILE A 548 48.09 6.88 18.04
N ASP A 549 48.99 5.94 18.32
CA ASP A 549 50.39 6.03 17.94
C ASP A 549 50.66 5.66 16.49
N ARG A 550 49.89 4.73 15.92
CA ARG A 550 50.24 4.14 14.61
C ARG A 550 49.23 4.44 13.48
N CYS A 551 47.98 4.79 13.81
CA CYS A 551 46.94 5.03 12.82
C CYS A 551 46.65 6.54 12.69
N GLU A 552 47.12 7.14 11.59
CA GLU A 552 46.97 8.60 11.32
C GLU A 552 45.50 9.04 11.35
N ILE A 553 44.61 8.29 10.69
CA ILE A 553 43.17 8.60 10.64
C ILE A 553 42.56 8.57 12.05
N TYR A 554 42.93 7.57 12.86
CA TYR A 554 42.41 7.48 14.23
C TYR A 554 42.93 8.63 15.11
N SER A 555 44.20 8.95 14.98
CA SER A 555 44.83 10.07 15.70
C SER A 555 44.22 11.43 15.30
N GLU A 556 43.93 11.66 14.03
CA GLU A 556 43.23 12.87 13.56
C GLU A 556 41.81 12.97 14.16
N ILE A 557 41.04 11.89 14.16
CA ILE A 557 39.70 11.87 14.76
C ILE A 557 39.81 12.15 16.26
N ALA A 558 40.78 11.56 16.97
CA ALA A 558 40.97 11.74 18.39
C ALA A 558 41.36 13.19 18.74
N SER A 559 42.30 13.76 17.97
CA SER A 559 42.79 15.14 18.17
C SER A 559 41.69 16.16 17.94
N SER A 560 40.89 16.00 16.88
CA SER A 560 39.79 16.93 16.60
C SER A 560 38.73 16.96 17.72
N GLN A 561 38.50 15.85 18.40
CA GLN A 561 37.51 15.77 19.49
C GLN A 561 38.09 16.23 20.85
N MET A 562 39.42 16.21 21.03
CA MET A 562 40.07 16.75 22.23
C MET A 562 40.14 18.28 22.19
N GLU A 563 40.37 18.87 21.01
CA GLU A 563 40.36 20.34 20.84
C GLU A 563 38.99 20.95 21.11
N ASP A 564 37.91 20.33 20.65
CA ASP A 564 36.55 20.78 20.93
C ASP A 564 36.21 20.73 22.45
N SER A 565 36.77 19.77 23.18
CA SER A 565 36.57 19.64 24.64
C SER A 565 37.28 20.75 25.43
N SER A 566 38.37 21.32 24.91
CA SER A 566 39.14 22.39 25.56
C SER A 566 38.61 23.79 25.28
N CYS A 567 37.75 23.97 24.26
CA CYS A 567 37.12 25.25 23.92
C CYS A 567 35.83 25.53 24.73
N HIS A 568 35.35 24.57 25.53
CA HIS A 568 34.11 24.69 26.33
C HIS A 568 34.36 24.76 27.84
N LEU A 569 35.62 24.99 28.29
CA LEU A 569 35.98 25.34 29.64
C LEU A 569 36.43 26.82 29.70
#